data_01622fbbaeb0c2ec0624487a77934d74
#
_entry.id   01622fbbaeb0c2ec0624487a77934d74
#
_cell.length_a   1.000
_cell.length_b   1.000
_cell.length_c   1.000
_cell.angle_alpha   90.00
_cell.angle_beta   90.00
_cell.angle_gamma   90.00
#
_symmetry.space_group_name_H-M   'P 1'
#
loop_
_entity.id
_entity.type
_entity.pdbx_description
1 polymer ?
#
loop_
_entity_poly.entity_id
_entity_poly.type
_entity_poly.pdbx_seq_one_letter_code
_entity_poly.pdbx_strand_id
1 'polypeptide(L)'
;LLGALTETKRRLADMTFFTRSASLRAMAGAGVALFAGIMTAPTAEAARISNPVAVFSGLDKITGRITTFDVYINETVQFGALQVTPRACYSRDDTEQQKVDGFVEVDEITLDRRIRRIFTGWMFADSPGLNAVEHPIYDVWLKECKQKSDVPPPDTAGAGAK
;
A
#
# COMPACT_ATOMS: atom_id res chain seq x y z
N LEU A 1 -62.26 15.90 2.09
CA LEU A 1 -60.88 16.22 1.75
C LEU A 1 -60.43 15.30 0.62
N LEU A 2 -61.11 15.42 -0.50
CA LEU A 2 -60.78 14.81 -1.84
C LEU A 2 -60.41 16.00 -2.73
N GLY A 3 -59.26 15.98 -3.39
CA GLY A 3 -58.98 16.95 -4.42
C GLY A 3 -57.54 17.32 -4.57
N ALA A 4 -56.72 16.44 -5.11
CA ALA A 4 -55.41 16.78 -5.70
C ALA A 4 -54.73 15.58 -6.37
N LEU A 5 -55.44 14.87 -7.25
CA LEU A 5 -54.86 13.77 -8.04
C LEU A 5 -55.44 13.74 -9.46
N THR A 6 -55.43 14.86 -10.18
CA THR A 6 -55.85 14.86 -11.59
C THR A 6 -55.21 15.99 -12.40
N GLU A 7 -53.91 16.16 -12.40
CA GLU A 7 -53.32 17.15 -13.30
C GLU A 7 -51.89 16.80 -13.82
N THR A 8 -51.57 15.56 -13.92
CA THR A 8 -50.27 15.16 -14.52
C THR A 8 -50.46 14.16 -15.68
N LYS A 9 -51.50 14.28 -16.45
CA LYS A 9 -51.76 13.38 -17.57
C LYS A 9 -52.17 14.08 -18.87
N ARG A 10 -51.69 15.29 -19.13
CA ARG A 10 -51.95 15.99 -20.42
C ARG A 10 -50.77 16.84 -20.88
N ARG A 11 -49.64 16.22 -21.18
CA ARG A 11 -48.63 16.81 -22.05
C ARG A 11 -47.78 15.75 -22.74
N LEU A 12 -48.43 14.80 -23.36
CA LEU A 12 -47.81 13.81 -24.22
C LEU A 12 -48.69 13.60 -25.44
N ALA A 13 -48.80 14.62 -26.27
CA ALA A 13 -49.32 14.49 -27.65
C ALA A 13 -49.14 15.87 -28.31
N ASP A 14 -48.01 16.09 -28.91
CA ASP A 14 -47.86 16.94 -30.11
C ASP A 14 -46.35 17.02 -30.43
N MET A 15 -45.88 16.10 -31.15
CA MET A 15 -44.72 16.30 -32.03
C MET A 15 -44.98 15.58 -33.31
N THR A 16 -45.78 16.25 -34.12
CA THR A 16 -46.04 15.87 -35.48
C THR A 16 -44.80 15.87 -36.34
N PHE A 17 -44.63 14.77 -36.99
CA PHE A 17 -43.87 14.52 -38.20
C PHE A 17 -43.73 15.74 -39.11
N PHE A 18 -42.48 16.13 -39.37
CA PHE A 18 -42.15 16.92 -40.55
C PHE A 18 -41.13 16.16 -41.38
N THR A 19 -41.66 15.27 -42.22
CA THR A 19 -40.95 14.72 -43.36
C THR A 19 -40.80 15.81 -44.42
N ARG A 20 -39.59 16.19 -44.73
CA ARG A 20 -39.24 16.82 -45.99
C ARG A 20 -38.02 16.15 -46.58
N SER A 21 -38.32 15.30 -47.53
CA SER A 21 -37.40 14.84 -48.55
C SER A 21 -36.98 16.01 -49.45
N ALA A 22 -35.71 16.21 -49.65
CA ALA A 22 -35.17 16.75 -50.90
C ALA A 22 -33.66 16.54 -51.03
N SER A 23 -33.37 15.78 -52.07
CA SER A 23 -32.24 15.90 -53.00
C SER A 23 -30.81 15.60 -52.51
N LEU A 24 -30.48 14.40 -52.90
CA LEU A 24 -29.15 13.94 -53.33
C LEU A 24 -28.43 14.99 -54.19
N ARG A 25 -27.34 15.55 -53.76
CA ARG A 25 -26.23 15.99 -54.60
C ARG A 25 -24.90 15.81 -53.90
N ALA A 26 -24.07 15.04 -54.57
CA ALA A 26 -22.70 14.75 -54.27
C ALA A 26 -21.87 15.99 -53.98
N MET A 27 -21.11 15.97 -52.90
CA MET A 27 -19.79 16.60 -52.80
C MET A 27 -18.86 15.67 -52.07
N ALA A 28 -18.00 15.09 -52.85
CA ALA A 28 -16.82 14.40 -52.42
C ALA A 28 -15.91 15.39 -51.71
N GLY A 29 -15.24 14.92 -50.66
CA GLY A 29 -13.98 15.50 -50.22
C GLY A 29 -14.09 16.37 -48.99
N ALA A 30 -13.86 15.77 -47.84
CA ALA A 30 -12.99 16.22 -46.78
C ALA A 30 -13.09 15.17 -45.70
N GLY A 31 -12.23 14.19 -45.74
CA GLY A 31 -12.07 13.23 -44.67
C GLY A 31 -11.67 14.00 -43.39
N VAL A 32 -12.59 14.13 -42.49
CA VAL A 32 -12.29 14.49 -41.11
C VAL A 32 -11.67 13.25 -40.48
N ALA A 33 -10.37 13.11 -40.65
CA ALA A 33 -9.55 12.28 -39.81
C ALA A 33 -9.50 12.95 -38.43
N LEU A 34 -10.58 12.78 -37.66
CA LEU A 34 -10.53 12.99 -36.22
C LEU A 34 -9.73 11.80 -35.66
N PHE A 35 -8.41 11.93 -35.80
CA PHE A 35 -7.49 11.10 -35.07
C PHE A 35 -7.68 11.45 -33.61
N ALA A 36 -8.46 10.64 -32.91
CA ALA A 36 -8.45 10.60 -31.47
C ALA A 36 -7.01 10.28 -31.07
N GLY A 37 -6.24 11.31 -30.78
CA GLY A 37 -4.94 11.18 -30.15
C GLY A 37 -5.19 10.48 -28.82
N ILE A 38 -4.89 9.19 -28.78
CA ILE A 38 -4.75 8.46 -27.53
C ILE A 38 -3.61 9.14 -26.81
N MET A 39 -3.93 10.09 -25.95
CA MET A 39 -3.00 10.63 -24.98
C MET A 39 -2.65 9.46 -24.05
N THR A 40 -1.56 8.79 -24.34
CA THR A 40 -0.89 7.92 -23.38
C THR A 40 -0.38 8.84 -22.28
N ALA A 41 -1.23 9.08 -21.27
CA ALA A 41 -0.79 9.71 -20.03
C ALA A 41 0.32 8.81 -19.47
N PRO A 42 1.52 9.33 -19.20
CA PRO A 42 2.52 8.57 -18.48
C PRO A 42 1.87 8.21 -17.14
N THR A 43 1.78 6.93 -16.85
CA THR A 43 1.45 6.47 -15.51
C THR A 43 2.57 6.99 -14.62
N ALA A 44 2.26 7.99 -13.78
CA ALA A 44 3.16 8.43 -12.73
C ALA A 44 3.26 7.24 -11.75
N GLU A 45 4.23 6.39 -11.96
CA GLU A 45 4.58 5.33 -11.04
C GLU A 45 5.26 6.01 -9.86
N ALA A 46 4.53 6.08 -8.73
CA ALA A 46 5.05 6.59 -7.47
C ALA A 46 6.32 5.79 -7.13
N ALA A 47 7.48 6.43 -7.16
CA ALA A 47 8.77 5.78 -7.02
C ALA A 47 8.90 5.22 -5.59
N ARG A 48 8.84 3.89 -5.46
CA ARG A 48 9.16 3.20 -4.22
C ARG A 48 10.67 3.12 -4.07
N ILE A 49 11.18 3.62 -2.94
CA ILE A 49 12.59 3.53 -2.58
C ILE A 49 12.76 2.28 -1.72
N SER A 50 13.54 1.32 -2.20
CA SER A 50 13.92 0.13 -1.43
C SER A 50 15.04 0.51 -0.45
N ASN A 51 14.86 0.13 0.81
CA ASN A 51 15.81 0.42 1.88
C ASN A 51 16.41 -0.87 2.44
N PRO A 52 17.72 -0.88 2.74
CA PRO A 52 18.40 -2.04 3.30
C PRO A 52 18.13 -2.25 4.79
N VAL A 53 17.58 -1.26 5.49
CA VAL A 53 17.36 -1.30 6.94
C VAL A 53 15.92 -0.92 7.27
N ALA A 54 15.29 -1.76 8.08
CA ALA A 54 13.99 -1.49 8.70
C ALA A 54 14.20 -1.14 10.19
N VAL A 55 13.55 -0.09 10.65
CA VAL A 55 13.60 0.34 12.06
C VAL A 55 12.29 -0.04 12.72
N PHE A 56 12.39 -0.79 13.78
CA PHE A 56 11.25 -1.23 14.57
C PHE A 56 11.22 -0.55 15.94
N SER A 57 10.03 -0.43 16.48
CA SER A 57 9.81 -0.17 17.89
C SER A 57 9.16 -1.41 18.52
N GLY A 58 9.72 -1.85 19.62
CA GLY A 58 9.20 -2.95 20.42
C GLY A 58 8.77 -2.48 21.79
N LEU A 59 7.58 -2.86 22.23
CA LEU A 59 7.05 -2.61 23.56
C LEU A 59 7.05 -3.92 24.37
N ASP A 60 7.67 -3.89 25.53
CA ASP A 60 7.47 -4.86 26.58
C ASP A 60 6.29 -4.41 27.47
N LYS A 61 5.17 -5.11 27.39
CA LYS A 61 3.93 -4.77 28.10
C LYS A 61 4.02 -4.97 29.60
N ILE A 62 4.97 -5.80 30.08
CA ILE A 62 5.18 -6.06 31.49
C ILE A 62 5.87 -4.87 32.16
N THR A 63 6.91 -4.34 31.50
CA THR A 63 7.71 -3.26 32.03
C THR A 63 7.32 -1.87 31.52
N GLY A 64 6.50 -1.81 30.46
CA GLY A 64 6.14 -0.57 29.77
C GLY A 64 7.31 0.04 28.97
N ARG A 65 8.41 -0.70 28.78
CA ARG A 65 9.59 -0.20 28.10
C ARG A 65 9.41 -0.30 26.59
N ILE A 66 9.68 0.81 25.89
CA ILE A 66 9.79 0.87 24.43
C ILE A 66 11.26 0.92 24.05
N THR A 67 11.66 0.06 23.13
CA THR A 67 13.01 0.00 22.57
C THR A 67 12.92 0.12 21.06
N THR A 68 13.74 1.00 20.46
CA THR A 68 13.89 1.11 19.01
C THR A 68 15.14 0.35 18.59
N PHE A 69 15.03 -0.43 17.51
CA PHE A 69 16.16 -1.22 17.00
C PHE A 69 16.11 -1.30 15.46
N ASP A 70 17.29 -1.30 14.87
CA ASP A 70 17.49 -1.41 13.43
C ASP A 70 17.72 -2.87 13.07
N VAL A 71 17.14 -3.30 11.94
CA VAL A 71 17.29 -4.66 11.41
C VAL A 71 17.56 -4.59 9.92
N TYR A 72 18.63 -5.21 9.45
CA TYR A 72 18.90 -5.31 8.03
C TYR A 72 17.92 -6.27 7.34
N ILE A 73 17.65 -6.02 6.09
CA ILE A 73 16.77 -6.91 5.31
C ILE A 73 17.35 -8.32 5.28
N ASN A 74 16.52 -9.31 5.60
CA ASN A 74 16.85 -10.73 5.79
C ASN A 74 17.70 -11.07 7.02
N GLU A 75 18.01 -10.10 7.87
CA GLU A 75 18.54 -10.34 9.20
C GLU A 75 17.42 -10.66 10.18
N THR A 76 17.72 -11.47 11.19
CA THR A 76 16.80 -11.78 12.29
C THR A 76 17.33 -11.19 13.58
N VAL A 77 16.57 -10.30 14.20
CA VAL A 77 16.90 -9.72 15.51
C VAL A 77 15.90 -10.19 16.55
N GLN A 78 16.40 -10.53 17.72
CA GLN A 78 15.57 -10.97 18.84
C GLN A 78 15.15 -9.79 19.71
N PHE A 79 13.84 -9.67 19.95
CA PHE A 79 13.24 -8.75 20.90
C PHE A 79 12.37 -9.54 21.90
N GLY A 80 12.86 -9.71 23.12
CA GLY A 80 12.21 -10.57 24.11
C GLY A 80 12.10 -12.02 23.62
N ALA A 81 10.89 -12.54 23.56
CA ALA A 81 10.62 -13.86 22.99
C ALA A 81 10.34 -13.85 21.47
N LEU A 82 10.40 -12.68 20.84
CA LEU A 82 10.13 -12.53 19.41
C LEU A 82 11.42 -12.46 18.61
N GLN A 83 11.41 -13.06 17.43
CA GLN A 83 12.41 -12.95 16.39
C GLN A 83 11.80 -12.19 15.22
N VAL A 84 12.36 -11.03 14.88
CA VAL A 84 11.86 -10.13 13.86
C VAL A 84 12.77 -10.19 12.63
N THR A 85 12.21 -10.51 11.47
CA THR A 85 12.93 -10.64 10.21
C THR A 85 12.23 -9.80 9.14
N PRO A 86 12.72 -8.61 8.79
CA PRO A 86 12.21 -7.85 7.65
C PRO A 86 12.67 -8.49 6.34
N ARG A 87 11.77 -8.63 5.39
CA ARG A 87 12.05 -9.13 4.04
C ARG A 87 12.10 -8.03 3.00
N ALA A 88 11.40 -6.92 3.26
CA ALA A 88 11.42 -5.72 2.43
C ALA A 88 11.09 -4.49 3.28
N CYS A 89 11.65 -3.34 2.94
CA CYS A 89 11.32 -2.06 3.54
C CYS A 89 11.33 -0.97 2.47
N TYR A 90 10.20 -0.31 2.30
CA TYR A 90 10.01 0.72 1.28
C TYR A 90 9.62 2.05 1.90
N SER A 91 10.18 3.11 1.37
CA SER A 91 9.75 4.49 1.62
C SER A 91 9.32 5.17 0.34
N ARG A 92 8.77 6.37 0.45
CA ARG A 92 8.44 7.27 -0.66
C ARG A 92 9.44 8.40 -0.72
N ASP A 93 9.52 9.07 -1.86
CA ASP A 93 10.30 10.28 -2.03
C ASP A 93 9.73 11.40 -1.13
N ASP A 94 10.59 12.33 -0.70
CA ASP A 94 10.24 13.47 0.16
C ASP A 94 9.23 14.43 -0.48
N THR A 95 9.03 14.34 -1.78
CA THR A 95 8.03 15.11 -2.54
C THR A 95 6.61 14.55 -2.42
N GLU A 96 6.46 13.32 -1.94
CA GLU A 96 5.18 12.65 -1.75
C GLU A 96 4.85 12.51 -0.26
N GLN A 97 3.58 12.18 0.04
CA GLN A 97 3.20 11.84 1.40
C GLN A 97 4.03 10.65 1.87
N GLN A 98 4.80 10.85 2.93
CA GLN A 98 5.67 9.84 3.53
C GLN A 98 4.84 8.61 3.92
N LYS A 99 4.98 7.55 3.15
CA LYS A 99 4.42 6.24 3.44
C LYS A 99 5.56 5.24 3.52
N VAL A 100 5.63 4.58 4.66
CA VAL A 100 6.65 3.57 4.93
C VAL A 100 5.96 2.24 5.14
N ASP A 101 6.31 1.28 4.32
CA ASP A 101 5.77 -0.07 4.38
C ASP A 101 6.90 -1.12 4.35
N GLY A 102 6.74 -2.17 5.15
CA GLY A 102 7.70 -3.27 5.22
C GLY A 102 7.03 -4.62 5.30
N PHE A 103 7.55 -5.59 4.57
CA PHE A 103 7.14 -6.99 4.70
C PHE A 103 7.98 -7.67 5.77
N VAL A 104 7.31 -8.19 6.81
CA VAL A 104 7.96 -8.66 8.02
C VAL A 104 7.46 -10.06 8.38
N GLU A 105 8.38 -10.87 8.83
CA GLU A 105 8.11 -12.17 9.46
C GLU A 105 8.48 -12.08 10.94
N VAL A 106 7.59 -12.56 11.81
CA VAL A 106 7.85 -12.62 13.25
C VAL A 106 7.59 -14.02 13.76
N ASP A 107 8.61 -14.55 14.41
CA ASP A 107 8.57 -15.85 15.05
C ASP A 107 8.60 -15.67 16.58
N GLU A 108 7.89 -16.51 17.30
CA GLU A 108 7.92 -16.61 18.76
C GLU A 108 8.80 -17.79 19.19
N ILE A 109 9.68 -17.55 20.13
CA ILE A 109 10.41 -18.59 20.86
C ILE A 109 9.53 -18.97 22.05
N THR A 110 8.87 -20.13 21.95
CA THR A 110 7.99 -20.64 23.00
C THR A 110 8.77 -21.14 24.23
N LEU A 111 8.08 -21.32 25.36
CA LEU A 111 8.72 -21.77 26.62
C LEU A 111 9.40 -23.15 26.49
N ASP A 112 8.93 -24.01 25.60
CA ASP A 112 9.54 -25.30 25.26
C ASP A 112 10.63 -25.19 24.18
N ARG A 113 11.11 -23.95 23.90
CA ARG A 113 12.19 -23.59 22.96
C ARG A 113 11.88 -23.94 21.50
N ARG A 114 10.62 -24.06 21.14
CA ARG A 114 10.22 -24.19 19.74
C ARG A 114 10.03 -22.80 19.11
N ILE A 115 10.34 -22.70 17.83
CA ILE A 115 10.11 -21.49 17.05
C ILE A 115 8.77 -21.64 16.32
N ARG A 116 7.90 -20.67 16.50
CA ARG A 116 6.58 -20.66 15.89
C ARG A 116 6.34 -19.33 15.18
N ARG A 117 6.04 -19.37 13.87
CA ARG A 117 5.63 -18.19 13.12
C ARG A 117 4.29 -17.69 13.67
N ILE A 118 4.27 -16.43 14.14
CA ILE A 118 3.07 -15.78 14.66
C ILE A 118 2.58 -14.66 13.77
N PHE A 119 3.46 -14.11 12.89
CA PHE A 119 3.11 -13.05 11.97
C PHE A 119 3.88 -13.19 10.66
N THR A 120 3.20 -12.96 9.54
CA THR A 120 3.80 -12.76 8.21
C THR A 120 2.92 -11.78 7.44
N GLY A 121 3.45 -10.62 7.10
CA GLY A 121 2.65 -9.63 6.40
C GLY A 121 3.32 -8.28 6.28
N TRP A 122 2.56 -7.34 5.69
CA TRP A 122 2.96 -5.95 5.57
C TRP A 122 2.63 -5.18 6.84
N MET A 123 3.61 -4.46 7.37
CA MET A 123 3.47 -3.46 8.41
C MET A 123 3.56 -2.07 7.80
N PHE A 124 2.81 -1.12 8.37
CA PHE A 124 2.74 0.26 7.90
C PHE A 124 3.09 1.20 9.04
N ALA A 125 4.14 2.03 8.86
CA ALA A 125 4.61 2.92 9.92
C ALA A 125 3.60 4.04 10.24
N ASP A 126 2.83 4.49 9.25
CA ASP A 126 1.77 5.49 9.42
C ASP A 126 0.47 4.92 10.01
N SER A 127 0.34 3.60 10.06
CA SER A 127 -0.83 2.92 10.62
C SER A 127 -0.43 1.65 11.37
N PRO A 128 0.31 1.76 12.48
CA PRO A 128 0.91 0.62 13.17
C PRO A 128 -0.10 -0.38 13.72
N GLY A 129 -1.35 0.03 13.94
CA GLY A 129 -2.42 -0.86 14.40
C GLY A 129 -3.13 -1.64 13.28
N LEU A 130 -2.81 -1.38 12.01
CA LEU A 130 -3.51 -2.02 10.89
C LEU A 130 -3.14 -3.51 10.78
N ASN A 131 -1.88 -3.84 10.93
CA ASN A 131 -1.35 -5.21 10.94
C ASN A 131 -0.34 -5.32 12.08
N ALA A 132 -0.84 -5.58 13.28
CA ALA A 132 -0.03 -5.71 14.47
C ALA A 132 0.33 -7.17 14.75
N VAL A 133 1.44 -7.38 15.42
CA VAL A 133 1.78 -8.67 16.00
C VAL A 133 0.97 -8.87 17.27
N GLU A 134 0.09 -9.87 17.30
CA GLU A 134 -0.67 -10.22 18.50
C GLU A 134 0.15 -11.15 19.39
N HIS A 135 0.80 -10.59 20.40
CA HIS A 135 1.50 -11.36 21.42
C HIS A 135 1.14 -10.85 22.84
N PRO A 136 0.98 -11.73 23.83
CA PRO A 136 0.52 -11.34 25.17
C PRO A 136 1.44 -10.34 25.88
N ILE A 137 2.74 -10.43 25.64
CA ILE A 137 3.77 -9.68 26.39
C ILE A 137 4.45 -8.61 25.55
N TYR A 138 4.60 -8.83 24.24
CA TYR A 138 5.38 -7.97 23.36
C TYR A 138 4.56 -7.44 22.21
N ASP A 139 4.72 -6.15 21.89
CA ASP A 139 4.25 -5.57 20.62
C ASP A 139 5.46 -5.11 19.82
N VAL A 140 5.40 -5.30 18.50
CA VAL A 140 6.42 -4.84 17.57
C VAL A 140 5.73 -4.20 16.38
N TRP A 141 6.18 -3.01 15.99
CA TRP A 141 5.70 -2.31 14.82
C TRP A 141 6.83 -1.63 14.05
N LEU A 142 6.62 -1.46 12.76
CA LEU A 142 7.52 -0.73 11.88
C LEU A 142 7.46 0.76 12.20
N LYS A 143 8.60 1.42 12.32
CA LYS A 143 8.73 2.85 12.55
C LYS A 143 9.16 3.62 11.29
N GLU A 144 10.21 3.14 10.64
CA GLU A 144 10.78 3.77 9.45
C GLU A 144 11.63 2.79 8.64
N CYS A 145 11.99 3.18 7.43
CA CYS A 145 13.00 2.53 6.59
C CYS A 145 14.18 3.47 6.39
N LYS A 146 15.41 2.96 6.45
CA LYS A 146 16.64 3.74 6.32
C LYS A 146 17.58 3.19 5.27
N GLN A 147 18.31 4.08 4.60
CA GLN A 147 19.40 3.70 3.69
C GLN A 147 20.67 3.33 4.44
N LYS A 148 20.86 3.84 5.66
CA LYS A 148 22.04 3.60 6.51
C LYS A 148 21.60 3.43 7.95
N SER A 149 22.32 2.56 8.68
CA SER A 149 22.18 2.37 10.11
C SER A 149 23.52 2.66 10.81
N ASP A 150 23.45 3.07 12.07
CA ASP A 150 24.62 3.19 12.93
C ASP A 150 25.07 1.81 13.46
N VAL A 151 24.21 0.80 13.34
CA VAL A 151 24.54 -0.59 13.64
C VAL A 151 25.30 -1.18 12.46
N PRO A 152 26.46 -1.80 12.67
CA PRO A 152 27.20 -2.43 11.58
C PRO A 152 26.36 -3.55 10.93
N PRO A 153 26.44 -3.73 9.59
CA PRO A 153 25.73 -4.79 8.93
C PRO A 153 26.19 -6.16 9.45
N PRO A 154 25.29 -7.15 9.44
CA PRO A 154 25.67 -8.51 9.81
C PRO A 154 26.84 -8.95 8.93
N ASP A 155 27.89 -9.48 9.57
CA ASP A 155 29.06 -9.95 8.84
C ASP A 155 28.64 -11.03 7.83
N THR A 156 28.64 -10.67 6.56
CA THR A 156 28.46 -11.63 5.44
C THR A 156 29.70 -12.53 5.25
N ALA A 157 30.67 -12.43 6.15
CA ALA A 157 31.94 -13.19 6.11
C ALA A 157 31.77 -14.71 6.30
N GLY A 158 30.58 -15.20 6.63
CA GLY A 158 30.33 -16.65 6.78
C GLY A 158 29.80 -17.39 5.54
N ALA A 159 29.44 -16.71 4.45
CA ALA A 159 28.81 -17.32 3.30
C ALA A 159 29.78 -17.69 2.15
N GLY A 160 31.08 -17.55 2.35
CA GLY A 160 32.10 -17.72 1.32
C GLY A 160 33.20 -18.76 1.56
N ALA A 161 33.04 -19.64 2.55
CA ALA A 161 34.02 -20.69 2.82
C ALA A 161 33.40 -22.09 2.74
N LYS A 162 33.21 -22.58 1.50
CA LYS A 162 33.22 -24.00 1.16
C LYS A 162 33.62 -24.15 -0.29
#